data_6123520895d31c96b5044b15cf0f3743
#
_entry.id   6123520895d31c96b5044b15cf0f3743
#
_cell.length_a   1.000
_cell.length_b   1.000
_cell.length_c   1.000
_cell.angle_alpha   90.00
_cell.angle_beta   90.00
_cell.angle_gamma   90.00
#
_symmetry.space_group_name_H-M   'P 1'
#
loop_
_entity.id
_entity.type
_entity.pdbx_description
1 polymer ?
#
loop_
_entity_poly.entity_id
_entity_poly.type
_entity_poly.pdbx_seq_one_letter_code
_entity_poly.pdbx_strand_id
1 'polypeptide(L)'
;LQSRPEIKALEYTIQANESALKGTKSAYSPTLSAGANIGTGYYDMQGADNPTFGTQMQDNFSASVGLNFHVPIFDKMQTSTRVKQQKLALENARLDLEQQKKDLRKEIDQAYYNARNAYAEQQAAEKAEQSTVEALRYTTQKYEAGRCSLYEYQEARNNHLQAQSTRLQAQYNYLFRLRILQYYQGVL
;
A
#
# COMPACT_ATOMS: atom_id res chain seq x y z
N LEU A 1 -9.01 12.05 -0.46
CA LEU A 1 -7.76 11.55 -1.04
C LEU A 1 -6.56 11.76 -0.10
N GLN A 2 -6.40 12.95 0.52
CA GLN A 2 -5.23 13.30 1.36
C GLN A 2 -5.12 12.54 2.69
N SER A 3 -6.21 12.00 3.22
CA SER A 3 -6.22 11.24 4.49
C SER A 3 -5.86 9.76 4.33
N ARG A 4 -5.72 9.26 3.12
CA ARG A 4 -5.46 7.85 2.82
C ARG A 4 -4.06 7.42 3.20
N PRO A 5 -3.88 6.28 3.91
CA PRO A 5 -2.58 5.78 4.33
C PRO A 5 -1.61 5.58 3.18
N GLU A 6 -2.09 5.10 2.02
CA GLU A 6 -1.29 4.84 0.83
C GLU A 6 -0.67 6.13 0.27
N ILE A 7 -1.45 7.22 0.27
CA ILE A 7 -0.97 8.54 -0.19
C ILE A 7 0.06 9.10 0.79
N LYS A 8 -0.21 9.01 2.09
CA LYS A 8 0.76 9.43 3.12
C LYS A 8 2.06 8.66 3.08
N ALA A 9 2.01 7.34 2.81
CA ALA A 9 3.21 6.53 2.66
C ALA A 9 4.10 7.02 1.51
N LEU A 10 3.51 7.37 0.36
CA LEU A 10 4.25 7.93 -0.77
C LEU A 10 4.78 9.35 -0.48
N GLU A 11 4.03 10.17 0.26
CA GLU A 11 4.52 11.49 0.71
C GLU A 11 5.74 11.36 1.64
N TYR A 12 5.73 10.39 2.56
CA TYR A 12 6.90 10.09 3.38
C TYR A 12 8.07 9.53 2.56
N THR A 13 7.81 8.74 1.52
CA THR A 13 8.85 8.28 0.59
C THR A 13 9.51 9.44 -0.13
N ILE A 14 8.75 10.45 -0.55
CA ILE A 14 9.29 11.69 -1.14
C ILE A 14 10.19 12.41 -0.14
N GLN A 15 9.73 12.61 1.12
CA GLN A 15 10.53 13.25 2.17
C GLN A 15 11.82 12.49 2.47
N ALA A 16 11.77 11.15 2.46
CA ALA A 16 12.94 10.30 2.62
C ALA A 16 13.95 10.50 1.48
N ASN A 17 13.48 10.52 0.21
CA ASN A 17 14.31 10.78 -0.95
C ASN A 17 14.89 12.21 -0.96
N GLU A 18 14.15 13.22 -0.49
CA GLU A 18 14.65 14.58 -0.32
C GLU A 18 15.77 14.65 0.73
N SER A 19 15.60 13.96 1.84
CA SER A 19 16.63 13.84 2.88
C SER A 19 17.86 13.08 2.40
N ALA A 20 17.67 11.99 1.65
CA ALA A 20 18.75 11.23 1.03
C ALA A 20 19.52 12.08 -0.01
N LEU A 21 18.82 12.91 -0.79
CA LEU A 21 19.45 13.84 -1.73
C LEU A 21 20.30 14.88 -0.99
N LYS A 22 19.83 15.42 0.15
CA LYS A 22 20.61 16.34 0.98
C LYS A 22 21.86 15.63 1.53
N GLY A 23 21.70 14.40 2.05
CA GLY A 23 22.81 13.57 2.53
C GLY A 23 23.83 13.26 1.42
N THR A 24 23.37 12.95 0.20
CA THR A 24 24.27 12.70 -0.93
C THR A 24 25.04 13.97 -1.33
N LYS A 25 24.40 15.13 -1.28
CA LYS A 25 25.06 16.40 -1.56
C LYS A 25 26.12 16.77 -0.50
N SER A 26 25.97 16.34 0.75
CA SER A 26 26.94 16.62 1.81
C SER A 26 28.32 15.98 1.54
N ALA A 27 28.38 14.98 0.64
CA ALA A 27 29.65 14.39 0.20
C ALA A 27 30.57 15.37 -0.55
N TYR A 28 30.07 16.54 -0.96
CA TYR A 28 30.91 17.63 -1.47
C TYR A 28 31.57 18.45 -0.35
N SER A 29 31.11 18.32 0.88
CA SER A 29 31.60 19.08 2.02
C SER A 29 32.80 18.37 2.67
N PRO A 30 33.73 19.12 3.29
CA PRO A 30 34.78 18.53 4.09
C PRO A 30 34.22 17.69 5.24
N THR A 31 34.96 16.63 5.60
CA THR A 31 34.64 15.81 6.76
C THR A 31 35.74 15.94 7.81
N LEU A 32 35.33 16.08 9.07
CA LEU A 32 36.21 16.05 10.24
C LEU A 32 35.86 14.81 11.07
N SER A 33 36.83 13.97 11.30
CA SER A 33 36.70 12.79 12.17
C SER A 33 37.70 12.85 13.31
N ALA A 34 37.28 12.41 14.51
CA ALA A 34 38.10 12.24 15.67
C ALA A 34 38.18 10.74 16.00
N GLY A 35 39.37 10.25 16.29
CA GLY A 35 39.58 8.87 16.69
C GLY A 35 40.47 8.81 17.93
N ALA A 36 40.16 7.92 18.84
CA ALA A 36 41.06 7.53 19.94
C ALA A 36 41.32 6.03 19.86
N ASN A 37 42.54 5.65 20.01
CA ASN A 37 42.97 4.25 20.01
C ASN A 37 43.80 3.98 21.26
N ILE A 38 43.49 2.85 21.91
CA ILE A 38 44.24 2.34 23.07
C ILE A 38 44.58 0.89 22.74
N GLY A 39 45.82 0.54 22.88
CA GLY A 39 46.28 -0.82 22.58
C GLY A 39 47.50 -1.21 23.42
N THR A 40 47.66 -2.49 23.58
CA THR A 40 48.88 -3.13 24.07
C THR A 40 49.08 -4.45 23.35
N GLY A 41 50.25 -5.01 23.37
CA GLY A 41 50.55 -6.24 22.65
C GLY A 41 51.45 -7.17 23.47
N TYR A 42 51.22 -8.48 23.33
CA TYR A 42 52.06 -9.53 23.84
C TYR A 42 52.64 -10.35 22.67
N TYR A 43 53.91 -10.68 22.74
CA TYR A 43 54.56 -11.56 21.80
C TYR A 43 55.49 -12.54 22.53
N ASP A 44 55.62 -13.74 22.01
CA ASP A 44 56.51 -14.77 22.50
C ASP A 44 57.33 -15.29 21.31
N MET A 45 58.65 -15.12 21.38
CA MET A 45 59.61 -15.61 20.39
C MET A 45 60.32 -16.85 20.90
N GLN A 46 60.13 -17.96 20.20
CA GLN A 46 60.86 -19.22 20.53
C GLN A 46 62.39 -19.04 20.44
N GLY A 47 63.08 -19.34 21.54
CA GLY A 47 64.54 -19.26 21.59
C GLY A 47 65.08 -17.89 21.99
N ALA A 48 64.28 -16.96 22.42
CA ALA A 48 64.69 -15.68 22.98
C ALA A 48 64.25 -15.55 24.45
N ASP A 49 64.97 -14.75 25.21
CA ASP A 49 64.62 -14.42 26.60
C ASP A 49 63.50 -13.31 26.54
N ASN A 50 62.28 -13.78 26.54
CA ASN A 50 61.11 -12.86 26.40
C ASN A 50 60.74 -12.22 27.75
N PRO A 51 60.45 -10.92 27.80
CA PRO A 51 59.92 -10.26 29.00
C PRO A 51 58.60 -10.92 29.44
N THR A 52 58.34 -10.91 30.74
CA THR A 52 57.09 -11.46 31.28
C THR A 52 55.87 -10.78 30.68
N PHE A 53 54.73 -11.47 30.67
CA PHE A 53 53.44 -10.94 30.15
C PHE A 53 53.12 -9.57 30.74
N GLY A 54 53.27 -9.39 32.07
CA GLY A 54 52.94 -8.12 32.72
C GLY A 54 53.86 -6.99 32.29
N THR A 55 55.16 -7.27 32.11
CA THR A 55 56.14 -6.30 31.60
C THR A 55 55.77 -5.89 30.17
N GLN A 56 55.48 -6.85 29.29
CA GLN A 56 55.13 -6.56 27.91
C GLN A 56 53.83 -5.77 27.80
N MET A 57 52.81 -6.09 28.60
CA MET A 57 51.52 -5.35 28.63
C MET A 57 51.72 -3.90 29.05
N GLN A 58 52.66 -3.61 29.91
CA GLN A 58 52.98 -2.27 30.37
C GLN A 58 53.90 -1.53 29.38
N ASP A 59 54.93 -2.17 28.87
CA ASP A 59 55.89 -1.55 27.96
C ASP A 59 55.34 -1.31 26.56
N ASN A 60 54.42 -2.19 26.09
CA ASN A 60 53.78 -2.07 24.79
C ASN A 60 52.48 -1.25 24.85
N PHE A 61 52.11 -0.67 26.00
CA PHE A 61 50.92 0.17 26.12
C PHE A 61 51.05 1.43 25.26
N SER A 62 50.08 1.64 24.40
CA SER A 62 50.01 2.81 23.55
C SER A 62 48.63 3.42 23.62
N ALA A 63 48.56 4.73 23.71
CA ALA A 63 47.32 5.52 23.61
C ALA A 63 47.57 6.62 22.59
N SER A 64 46.64 6.76 21.64
CA SER A 64 46.69 7.82 20.63
C SER A 64 45.35 8.47 20.43
N VAL A 65 45.35 9.79 20.22
CA VAL A 65 44.21 10.57 19.84
C VAL A 65 44.56 11.30 18.55
N GLY A 66 43.69 11.23 17.57
CA GLY A 66 43.90 11.86 16.27
C GLY A 66 42.66 12.60 15.77
N LEU A 67 42.91 13.70 15.05
CA LEU A 67 41.90 14.39 14.26
C LEU A 67 42.27 14.22 12.78
N ASN A 68 41.32 13.83 11.98
CA ASN A 68 41.49 13.70 10.53
C ASN A 68 40.51 14.64 9.83
N PHE A 69 41.04 15.57 9.04
CA PHE A 69 40.29 16.52 8.23
C PHE A 69 40.49 16.13 6.75
N HIS A 70 39.37 15.75 6.09
CA HIS A 70 39.41 15.32 4.68
C HIS A 70 38.58 16.27 3.82
N VAL A 71 39.18 16.78 2.74
CA VAL A 71 38.55 17.64 1.73
C VAL A 71 38.57 16.90 0.39
N PRO A 72 37.42 16.47 -0.16
CA PRO A 72 37.39 15.82 -1.46
C PRO A 72 37.57 16.89 -2.57
N ILE A 73 38.72 16.88 -3.26
CA ILE A 73 39.01 17.80 -4.38
C ILE A 73 38.56 17.16 -5.72
N PHE A 74 38.81 15.88 -5.89
CA PHE A 74 38.48 15.14 -7.08
C PHE A 74 38.10 13.70 -6.75
N ASP A 75 36.88 13.31 -7.11
CA ASP A 75 36.27 12.01 -6.83
C ASP A 75 35.87 11.22 -8.09
N LYS A 76 36.48 11.51 -9.23
CA LYS A 76 36.16 10.90 -10.51
C LYS A 76 34.68 11.03 -10.89
N MET A 77 34.03 12.15 -10.53
CA MET A 77 32.60 12.44 -10.74
C MET A 77 31.62 11.50 -9.98
N GLN A 78 32.10 10.73 -9.02
CA GLN A 78 31.30 9.75 -8.28
C GLN A 78 30.15 10.42 -7.54
N THR A 79 30.46 11.50 -6.79
CA THR A 79 29.45 12.28 -6.05
C THR A 79 28.44 12.94 -6.99
N SER A 80 28.90 13.52 -8.11
CA SER A 80 28.03 14.12 -9.11
C SER A 80 27.04 13.11 -9.69
N THR A 81 27.51 11.91 -10.03
CA THR A 81 26.68 10.83 -10.53
C THR A 81 25.66 10.36 -9.50
N ARG A 82 26.09 10.17 -8.22
CA ARG A 82 25.18 9.80 -7.13
C ARG A 82 24.09 10.86 -6.89
N VAL A 83 24.45 12.15 -6.95
CA VAL A 83 23.49 13.25 -6.82
C VAL A 83 22.47 13.24 -7.97
N LYS A 84 22.91 12.96 -9.22
CA LYS A 84 21.99 12.83 -10.36
C LYS A 84 21.05 11.63 -10.20
N GLN A 85 21.58 10.48 -9.79
CA GLN A 85 20.76 9.29 -9.50
C GLN A 85 19.72 9.57 -8.42
N GLN A 86 20.12 10.23 -7.32
CA GLN A 86 19.20 10.55 -6.22
C GLN A 86 18.14 11.59 -6.62
N LYS A 87 18.47 12.53 -7.53
CA LYS A 87 17.47 13.44 -8.11
C LYS A 87 16.43 12.69 -8.94
N LEU A 88 16.87 11.72 -9.76
CA LEU A 88 15.94 10.89 -10.55
C LEU A 88 15.07 10.01 -9.65
N ALA A 89 15.63 9.45 -8.56
CA ALA A 89 14.85 8.70 -7.59
C ALA A 89 13.77 9.56 -6.92
N LEU A 90 14.07 10.82 -6.59
CA LEU A 90 13.09 11.77 -6.05
C LEU A 90 12.01 12.09 -7.08
N GLU A 91 12.37 12.29 -8.34
CA GLU A 91 11.40 12.58 -9.40
C GLU A 91 10.48 11.38 -9.66
N ASN A 92 11.03 10.16 -9.69
CA ASN A 92 10.23 8.94 -9.80
C ASN A 92 9.23 8.82 -8.63
N ALA A 93 9.66 9.07 -7.38
CA ALA A 93 8.77 9.03 -6.23
C ALA A 93 7.61 10.07 -6.33
N ARG A 94 7.85 11.22 -6.96
CA ARG A 94 6.80 12.22 -7.22
C ARG A 94 5.82 11.76 -8.29
N LEU A 95 6.32 11.16 -9.36
CA LEU A 95 5.49 10.59 -10.41
C LEU A 95 4.64 9.41 -9.91
N ASP A 96 5.21 8.56 -9.04
CA ASP A 96 4.49 7.47 -8.39
C ASP A 96 3.33 8.00 -7.52
N LEU A 97 3.54 9.09 -6.79
CA LEU A 97 2.48 9.73 -6.01
C LEU A 97 1.36 10.27 -6.93
N GLU A 98 1.70 10.90 -8.05
CA GLU A 98 0.71 11.39 -9.01
C GLU A 98 -0.06 10.24 -9.65
N GLN A 99 0.63 9.17 -10.02
CA GLN A 99 0.00 7.98 -10.59
C GLN A 99 -0.96 7.35 -9.58
N GLN A 100 -0.53 7.16 -8.35
CA GLN A 100 -1.38 6.58 -7.29
C GLN A 100 -2.63 7.42 -7.02
N LYS A 101 -2.52 8.75 -7.07
CA LYS A 101 -3.69 9.65 -6.95
C LYS A 101 -4.68 9.46 -8.10
N LYS A 102 -4.19 9.26 -9.33
CA LYS A 102 -5.04 8.99 -10.51
C LYS A 102 -5.72 7.62 -10.41
N ASP A 103 -4.97 6.59 -9.99
CA ASP A 103 -5.50 5.24 -9.84
C ASP A 103 -6.56 5.19 -8.75
N LEU A 104 -6.32 5.80 -7.60
CA LEU A 104 -7.30 5.89 -6.51
C LEU A 104 -8.57 6.65 -6.95
N ARG A 105 -8.44 7.71 -7.75
CA ARG A 105 -9.60 8.41 -8.31
C ARG A 105 -10.40 7.50 -9.22
N LYS A 106 -9.72 6.77 -10.12
CA LYS A 106 -10.35 5.80 -11.01
C LYS A 106 -11.10 4.71 -10.24
N GLU A 107 -10.51 4.19 -9.16
CA GLU A 107 -11.16 3.19 -8.30
C GLU A 107 -12.43 3.74 -7.62
N ILE A 108 -12.38 4.98 -7.13
CA ILE A 108 -13.57 5.66 -6.53
C ILE A 108 -14.66 5.84 -7.58
N ASP A 109 -14.31 6.33 -8.77
CA ASP A 109 -15.26 6.52 -9.86
C ASP A 109 -15.90 5.18 -10.26
N GLN A 110 -15.09 4.12 -10.37
CA GLN A 110 -15.56 2.76 -10.66
C GLN A 110 -16.50 2.24 -9.56
N ALA A 111 -16.16 2.43 -8.29
CA ALA A 111 -17.01 2.04 -7.16
C ALA A 111 -18.35 2.79 -7.19
N TYR A 112 -18.34 4.08 -7.53
CA TYR A 112 -19.54 4.88 -7.66
C TYR A 112 -20.47 4.36 -8.77
N TYR A 113 -19.93 4.11 -9.97
CA TYR A 113 -20.72 3.59 -11.08
C TYR A 113 -21.23 2.17 -10.80
N ASN A 114 -20.44 1.33 -10.16
CA ASN A 114 -20.86 0.00 -9.75
C ASN A 114 -22.02 0.05 -8.73
N ALA A 115 -21.97 0.95 -7.75
CA ALA A 115 -23.05 1.13 -6.79
C ALA A 115 -24.33 1.67 -7.46
N ARG A 116 -24.18 2.62 -8.39
CA ARG A 116 -25.30 3.18 -9.17
C ARG A 116 -25.98 2.12 -10.05
N ASN A 117 -25.19 1.30 -10.73
CA ASN A 117 -25.70 0.23 -11.57
C ASN A 117 -26.43 -0.84 -10.73
N ALA A 118 -25.83 -1.25 -9.59
CA ALA A 118 -26.45 -2.21 -8.68
C ALA A 118 -27.77 -1.68 -8.08
N TYR A 119 -27.87 -0.37 -7.85
CA TYR A 119 -29.14 0.25 -7.42
C TYR A 119 -30.23 0.16 -8.51
N ALA A 120 -29.87 0.46 -9.75
CA ALA A 120 -30.81 0.33 -10.87
C ALA A 120 -31.26 -1.12 -11.10
N GLU A 121 -30.34 -2.07 -10.95
CA GLU A 121 -30.61 -3.51 -11.01
C GLU A 121 -31.56 -3.95 -9.89
N GLN A 122 -31.33 -3.49 -8.65
CA GLN A 122 -32.23 -3.74 -7.53
C GLN A 122 -33.65 -3.22 -7.81
N GLN A 123 -33.80 -1.99 -8.31
CA GLN A 123 -35.10 -1.43 -8.65
C GLN A 123 -35.82 -2.21 -9.76
N ALA A 124 -35.05 -2.67 -10.77
CA ALA A 124 -35.62 -3.49 -11.83
C ALA A 124 -36.10 -4.85 -11.32
N ALA A 125 -35.28 -5.50 -10.46
CA ALA A 125 -35.62 -6.78 -9.84
C ALA A 125 -36.84 -6.68 -8.91
N GLU A 126 -36.99 -5.57 -8.17
CA GLU A 126 -38.15 -5.30 -7.32
C GLU A 126 -39.44 -5.18 -8.15
N LYS A 127 -39.40 -4.44 -9.25
CA LYS A 127 -40.54 -4.33 -10.18
C LYS A 127 -40.89 -5.67 -10.83
N ALA A 128 -39.89 -6.44 -11.21
CA ALA A 128 -40.05 -7.79 -11.76
C ALA A 128 -40.74 -8.74 -10.75
N GLU A 129 -40.31 -8.72 -9.49
CA GLU A 129 -40.97 -9.50 -8.43
C GLU A 129 -42.42 -9.09 -8.24
N GLN A 130 -42.72 -7.76 -8.17
CA GLN A 130 -44.09 -7.26 -8.05
C GLN A 130 -44.99 -7.77 -9.18
N SER A 131 -44.50 -7.76 -10.42
CA SER A 131 -45.21 -8.31 -11.58
C SER A 131 -45.50 -9.80 -11.46
N THR A 132 -44.52 -10.58 -10.95
CA THR A 132 -44.73 -12.04 -10.77
C THR A 132 -45.62 -12.36 -9.58
N VAL A 133 -45.67 -11.54 -8.54
CA VAL A 133 -46.65 -11.65 -7.43
C VAL A 133 -48.06 -11.51 -7.98
N GLU A 134 -48.34 -10.49 -8.81
CA GLU A 134 -49.66 -10.30 -9.40
C GLU A 134 -50.02 -11.43 -10.37
N ALA A 135 -49.07 -11.88 -11.19
CA ALA A 135 -49.27 -13.03 -12.06
C ALA A 135 -49.61 -14.33 -11.30
N LEU A 136 -48.90 -14.57 -10.21
CA LEU A 136 -49.17 -15.74 -9.34
C LEU A 136 -50.52 -15.63 -8.68
N ARG A 137 -50.87 -14.45 -8.16
CA ARG A 137 -52.20 -14.20 -7.56
C ARG A 137 -53.35 -14.49 -8.54
N TYR A 138 -53.24 -13.97 -9.78
CA TYR A 138 -54.22 -14.20 -10.82
C TYR A 138 -54.30 -15.69 -11.24
N THR A 139 -53.16 -16.36 -11.40
CA THR A 139 -53.11 -17.77 -11.77
C THR A 139 -53.67 -18.66 -10.65
N THR A 140 -53.40 -18.31 -9.37
CA THR A 140 -54.00 -19.01 -8.21
C THR A 140 -55.53 -18.94 -8.24
N GLN A 141 -56.10 -17.76 -8.48
CA GLN A 141 -57.57 -17.61 -8.59
C GLN A 141 -58.19 -18.44 -9.76
N LYS A 142 -57.46 -18.48 -10.91
CA LYS A 142 -57.88 -19.32 -12.02
C LYS A 142 -57.84 -20.82 -11.69
N TYR A 143 -56.78 -21.25 -10.99
CA TYR A 143 -56.61 -22.63 -10.60
C TYR A 143 -57.70 -23.08 -9.62
N GLU A 144 -57.99 -22.26 -8.61
CA GLU A 144 -59.07 -22.53 -7.64
C GLU A 144 -60.48 -22.58 -8.32
N ALA A 145 -60.66 -21.79 -9.38
CA ALA A 145 -61.89 -21.82 -10.18
C ALA A 145 -61.90 -22.97 -11.23
N GLY A 146 -60.87 -23.83 -11.26
CA GLY A 146 -60.77 -24.93 -12.25
C GLY A 146 -60.50 -24.47 -13.69
N ARG A 147 -60.03 -23.22 -13.90
CA ARG A 147 -59.84 -22.57 -15.21
C ARG A 147 -58.40 -22.58 -15.73
N CYS A 148 -57.44 -23.19 -15.03
CA CYS A 148 -56.10 -23.43 -15.52
C CYS A 148 -55.54 -24.74 -15.00
N SER A 149 -54.49 -25.24 -15.66
CA SER A 149 -53.83 -26.50 -15.30
C SER A 149 -52.91 -26.34 -14.09
N LEU A 150 -52.65 -27.47 -13.43
CA LEU A 150 -51.61 -27.53 -12.36
C LEU A 150 -50.24 -27.11 -12.87
N TYR A 151 -49.93 -27.39 -14.13
CA TYR A 151 -48.65 -27.00 -14.76
C TYR A 151 -48.52 -25.45 -14.81
N GLU A 152 -49.54 -24.74 -15.29
CA GLU A 152 -49.54 -23.25 -15.34
C GLU A 152 -49.43 -22.63 -13.97
N TYR A 153 -50.11 -23.19 -12.96
CA TYR A 153 -49.96 -22.73 -11.57
C TYR A 153 -48.54 -22.94 -11.03
N GLN A 154 -47.94 -24.11 -11.25
CA GLN A 154 -46.57 -24.42 -10.82
C GLN A 154 -45.55 -23.52 -11.55
N GLU A 155 -45.77 -23.26 -12.84
CA GLU A 155 -44.89 -22.33 -13.60
C GLU A 155 -44.94 -20.93 -13.03
N ALA A 156 -46.14 -20.37 -12.77
CA ALA A 156 -46.28 -19.05 -12.14
C ALA A 156 -45.60 -18.97 -10.76
N ARG A 157 -45.75 -20.05 -9.97
CA ARG A 157 -45.10 -20.15 -8.65
C ARG A 157 -43.58 -20.18 -8.76
N ASN A 158 -43.03 -20.96 -9.68
CA ASN A 158 -41.60 -21.07 -9.93
C ASN A 158 -41.02 -19.72 -10.40
N ASN A 159 -41.73 -19.04 -11.32
CA ASN A 159 -41.33 -17.73 -11.81
C ASN A 159 -41.30 -16.68 -10.69
N HIS A 160 -42.28 -16.72 -9.77
CA HIS A 160 -42.26 -15.86 -8.60
C HIS A 160 -41.08 -16.16 -7.65
N LEU A 161 -40.82 -17.44 -7.34
CA LEU A 161 -39.68 -17.84 -6.49
C LEU A 161 -38.35 -17.39 -7.11
N GLN A 162 -38.20 -17.52 -8.43
CA GLN A 162 -37.02 -17.09 -9.15
C GLN A 162 -36.88 -15.54 -9.07
N ALA A 163 -37.94 -14.79 -9.30
CA ALA A 163 -37.92 -13.34 -9.20
C ALA A 163 -37.60 -12.86 -7.77
N GLN A 164 -38.15 -13.52 -6.75
CA GLN A 164 -37.84 -13.25 -5.33
C GLN A 164 -36.35 -13.49 -5.02
N SER A 165 -35.79 -14.61 -5.51
CA SER A 165 -34.38 -14.89 -5.34
C SER A 165 -33.50 -13.82 -6.02
N THR A 166 -33.84 -13.45 -7.25
CA THR A 166 -33.13 -12.40 -8.01
C THR A 166 -33.18 -11.06 -7.31
N ARG A 167 -34.36 -10.67 -6.76
CA ARG A 167 -34.49 -9.43 -5.98
C ARG A 167 -33.57 -9.43 -4.76
N LEU A 168 -33.55 -10.53 -3.99
CA LEU A 168 -32.69 -10.65 -2.81
C LEU A 168 -31.22 -10.56 -3.20
N GLN A 169 -30.79 -11.23 -4.27
CA GLN A 169 -29.43 -11.15 -4.77
C GLN A 169 -29.05 -9.71 -5.17
N ALA A 170 -29.93 -9.03 -5.91
CA ALA A 170 -29.73 -7.64 -6.33
C ALA A 170 -29.63 -6.69 -5.13
N GLN A 171 -30.48 -6.89 -4.11
CA GLN A 171 -30.47 -6.10 -2.88
C GLN A 171 -29.14 -6.23 -2.13
N TYR A 172 -28.66 -7.47 -1.92
CA TYR A 172 -27.37 -7.69 -1.25
C TYR A 172 -26.18 -7.23 -2.09
N ASN A 173 -26.23 -7.36 -3.42
CA ASN A 173 -25.22 -6.82 -4.30
C ASN A 173 -25.15 -5.28 -4.17
N TYR A 174 -26.29 -4.58 -4.18
CA TYR A 174 -26.32 -3.13 -3.97
C TYR A 174 -25.73 -2.74 -2.61
N LEU A 175 -26.14 -3.39 -1.51
CA LEU A 175 -25.62 -3.11 -0.18
C LEU A 175 -24.09 -3.31 -0.12
N PHE A 176 -23.58 -4.37 -0.72
CA PHE A 176 -22.15 -4.63 -0.79
C PHE A 176 -21.41 -3.52 -1.56
N ARG A 177 -21.91 -3.13 -2.74
CA ARG A 177 -21.31 -2.04 -3.53
C ARG A 177 -21.35 -0.70 -2.81
N LEU A 178 -22.44 -0.43 -2.09
CA LEU A 178 -22.58 0.77 -1.27
C LEU A 178 -21.53 0.80 -0.13
N ARG A 179 -21.28 -0.34 0.53
CA ARG A 179 -20.25 -0.44 1.58
C ARG A 179 -18.84 -0.21 1.03
N ILE A 180 -18.52 -0.73 -0.15
CA ILE A 180 -17.26 -0.45 -0.84
C ILE A 180 -17.12 1.06 -1.10
N LEU A 181 -18.17 1.72 -1.59
CA LEU A 181 -18.13 3.15 -1.83
C LEU A 181 -17.93 3.95 -0.54
N GLN A 182 -18.61 3.58 0.56
CA GLN A 182 -18.44 4.20 1.89
C GLN A 182 -17.01 4.03 2.42
N TYR A 183 -16.40 2.85 2.23
CA TYR A 183 -15.00 2.62 2.54
C TYR A 183 -14.08 3.59 1.79
N TYR A 184 -14.30 3.81 0.49
CA TYR A 184 -13.53 4.78 -0.27
C TYR A 184 -13.76 6.24 0.17
N GLN A 185 -14.90 6.55 0.74
CA GLN A 185 -15.21 7.87 1.33
C GLN A 185 -14.59 8.07 2.71
N GLY A 186 -14.10 7.01 3.36
CA GLY A 186 -13.53 7.08 4.71
C GLY A 186 -14.59 7.22 5.81
N VAL A 187 -15.80 6.71 5.58
CA VAL A 187 -16.93 6.75 6.52
C VAL A 187 -17.02 5.46 7.36
N LEU A 188 -16.16 4.50 7.08
CA LEU A 188 -16.03 3.22 7.81
C LEU A 188 -14.72 3.18 8.58
#